data_7a76b899ec62145292dcd2987f49ffd1
#
_entry.id   7a76b899ec62145292dcd2987f49ffd1
#
_cell.length_a   1.000
_cell.length_b   1.000
_cell.length_c   1.000
_cell.angle_alpha   90.00
_cell.angle_beta   90.00
_cell.angle_gamma   90.00
#
_symmetry.space_group_name_H-M   'P 1'
#
loop_
_entity.id
_entity.type
_entity.pdbx_description
1 polymer ?
#
loop_
_entity_poly.entity_id
_entity_poly.type
_entity_poly.pdbx_seq_one_letter_code
_entity_poly.pdbx_strand_id
1 'polypeptide(L)'
;MRFLIMLEETETGFAVQAPDLAIATYGENIEAAKRAACEAIRINLAAYRQAGQPVPERQTVSNHLENPEFRDLLFAYVDVAEPQGSIAA
;
A
#
# COMPACT_ATOMS: atom_id res chain seq x y z
N MET A 1 -7.98 2.62 7.67
CA MET A 1 -6.72 1.93 8.06
C MET A 1 -5.55 2.64 7.41
N ARG A 2 -4.45 2.70 8.12
CA ARG A 2 -3.25 3.37 7.62
C ARG A 2 -2.24 2.34 7.17
N PHE A 3 -1.68 2.54 5.98
CA PHE A 3 -0.67 1.65 5.42
C PHE A 3 0.58 2.42 5.02
N LEU A 4 1.71 1.79 5.24
CA LEU A 4 2.99 2.31 4.77
C LEU A 4 3.13 2.02 3.28
N ILE A 5 3.56 3.03 2.53
CA ILE A 5 3.97 2.86 1.14
C ILE A 5 5.38 3.36 0.96
N MET A 6 6.04 2.84 -0.06
CA MET A 6 7.38 3.26 -0.45
C MET A 6 7.33 3.69 -1.90
N LEU A 7 7.97 4.83 -2.20
CA LEU A 7 7.98 5.40 -3.53
C LEU A 7 9.40 5.49 -4.06
N GLU A 8 9.56 5.14 -5.32
CA GLU A 8 10.83 5.25 -6.03
C GLU A 8 10.60 6.03 -7.32
N GLU A 9 11.37 7.11 -7.51
CA GLU A 9 11.29 7.88 -8.73
C GLU A 9 11.85 7.07 -9.91
N THR A 10 11.12 7.09 -11.01
CA THR A 10 11.53 6.45 -12.26
C THR A 10 11.62 7.51 -13.35
N GLU A 11 12.04 7.14 -14.55
CA GLU A 11 12.14 8.08 -15.65
C GLU A 11 10.80 8.70 -16.03
N THR A 12 9.70 8.00 -15.76
CA THR A 12 8.37 8.42 -16.23
C THR A 12 7.39 8.72 -15.11
N GLY A 13 7.81 8.55 -13.85
CA GLY A 13 6.92 8.80 -12.72
C GLY A 13 7.44 8.15 -11.45
N PHE A 14 6.53 7.52 -10.70
CA PHE A 14 6.87 6.89 -9.42
C PHE A 14 6.32 5.47 -9.35
N ALA A 15 7.23 4.54 -9.09
CA ALA A 15 6.83 3.20 -8.66
C ALA A 15 6.48 3.25 -7.18
N VAL A 16 5.43 2.57 -6.79
CA VAL A 16 4.99 2.56 -5.40
C VAL A 16 4.73 1.13 -4.95
N GLN A 17 5.16 0.83 -3.73
CA GLN A 17 4.97 -0.47 -3.11
C GLN A 17 4.24 -0.31 -1.78
N ALA A 18 3.36 -1.25 -1.48
CA ALA A 18 2.78 -1.39 -0.14
C ALA A 18 3.30 -2.73 0.41
N PRO A 19 4.42 -2.70 1.15
CA PRO A 19 5.13 -3.93 1.48
C PRO A 19 4.35 -4.88 2.39
N ASP A 20 3.48 -4.36 3.24
CA ASP A 20 2.70 -5.21 4.14
C ASP A 20 1.69 -6.08 3.39
N LEU A 21 1.31 -5.70 2.19
CA LEU A 21 0.35 -6.43 1.37
C LEU A 21 0.95 -6.97 0.07
N ALA A 22 2.26 -6.81 -0.11
CA ALA A 22 2.95 -7.24 -1.32
C ALA A 22 2.33 -6.66 -2.60
N ILE A 23 1.94 -5.39 -2.55
CA ILE A 23 1.34 -4.66 -3.67
C ILE A 23 2.40 -3.78 -4.32
N ALA A 24 2.39 -3.72 -5.65
CA ALA A 24 3.21 -2.78 -6.41
C ALA A 24 2.34 -2.14 -7.48
N THR A 25 2.47 -0.82 -7.64
CA THR A 25 1.72 -0.08 -8.65
C THR A 25 2.56 1.14 -9.09
N TYR A 26 1.95 2.07 -9.80
CA TYR A 26 2.66 3.17 -10.44
C TYR A 26 1.76 4.41 -10.57
N GLY A 27 2.38 5.58 -10.54
CA GLY A 27 1.71 6.84 -10.83
C GLY A 27 2.65 7.82 -11.51
N GLU A 28 2.10 8.74 -12.30
CA GLU A 28 2.90 9.72 -13.04
C GLU A 28 3.55 10.75 -12.13
N ASN A 29 2.99 10.97 -10.96
CA ASN A 29 3.53 11.86 -9.94
C ASN A 29 3.21 11.27 -8.57
N ILE A 30 3.69 11.92 -7.51
CA ILE A 30 3.52 11.40 -6.16
C ILE A 30 2.05 11.26 -5.79
N GLU A 31 1.22 12.25 -6.12
CA GLU A 31 -0.20 12.17 -5.78
C GLU A 31 -0.91 11.05 -6.53
N ALA A 32 -0.61 10.90 -7.82
CA ALA A 32 -1.18 9.81 -8.60
C ALA A 32 -0.72 8.46 -8.07
N ALA A 33 0.54 8.35 -7.69
CA ALA A 33 1.08 7.12 -7.10
C ALA A 33 0.37 6.80 -5.78
N LYS A 34 0.13 7.79 -4.94
CA LYS A 34 -0.60 7.58 -3.69
C LYS A 34 -2.03 7.12 -3.93
N ARG A 35 -2.71 7.73 -4.91
CA ARG A 35 -4.07 7.31 -5.26
C ARG A 35 -4.10 5.89 -5.79
N ALA A 36 -3.13 5.55 -6.64
CA ALA A 36 -3.02 4.19 -7.17
C ALA A 36 -2.78 3.19 -6.05
N ALA A 37 -1.94 3.54 -5.08
CA ALA A 37 -1.68 2.68 -3.92
C ALA A 37 -2.95 2.50 -3.08
N CYS A 38 -3.67 3.58 -2.80
CA CYS A 38 -4.92 3.50 -2.04
C CYS A 38 -5.94 2.58 -2.72
N GLU A 39 -6.09 2.73 -4.02
CA GLU A 39 -7.03 1.92 -4.77
C GLU A 39 -6.63 0.44 -4.76
N ALA A 40 -5.34 0.16 -4.99
CA ALA A 40 -4.84 -1.21 -4.97
C ALA A 40 -4.98 -1.85 -3.59
N ILE A 41 -4.70 -1.09 -2.54
CA ILE A 41 -4.85 -1.57 -1.17
C ILE A 41 -6.32 -1.86 -0.89
N ARG A 42 -7.21 -0.95 -1.26
CA ARG A 42 -8.65 -1.12 -1.04
C ARG A 42 -9.18 -2.38 -1.71
N ILE A 43 -8.78 -2.62 -2.95
CA ILE A 43 -9.18 -3.81 -3.68
C ILE A 43 -8.65 -5.07 -3.00
N ASN A 44 -7.41 -5.00 -2.54
CA ASN A 44 -6.76 -6.13 -1.88
C ASN A 44 -7.44 -6.46 -0.55
N LEU A 45 -7.78 -5.44 0.24
CA LEU A 45 -8.51 -5.64 1.50
C LEU A 45 -9.87 -6.29 1.27
N ALA A 46 -10.57 -5.86 0.23
CA ALA A 46 -11.86 -6.45 -0.11
C ALA A 46 -11.70 -7.93 -0.46
N ALA A 47 -10.63 -8.29 -1.17
CA ALA A 47 -10.37 -9.68 -1.52
C ALA A 47 -10.11 -10.53 -0.28
N TYR A 48 -9.33 -10.04 0.68
CA TYR A 48 -9.11 -10.75 1.94
C TYR A 48 -10.44 -10.96 2.67
N ARG A 49 -11.27 -9.94 2.72
CA ARG A 49 -12.56 -10.02 3.39
C ARG A 49 -13.46 -11.06 2.73
N GLN A 50 -13.54 -11.05 1.41
CA GLN A 50 -14.38 -12.00 0.67
C GLN A 50 -13.90 -13.43 0.85
N ALA A 51 -12.59 -13.62 0.97
CA ALA A 51 -12.01 -14.94 1.19
C ALA A 51 -12.10 -15.40 2.65
N GLY A 52 -12.55 -14.53 3.55
CA GLY A 52 -12.59 -14.86 4.97
C GLY A 52 -11.22 -14.98 5.59
N GLN A 53 -10.21 -14.34 5.00
CA GLN A 53 -8.83 -14.41 5.47
C GLN A 53 -8.44 -13.15 6.23
N PRO A 54 -7.59 -13.28 7.26
CA PRO A 54 -7.12 -12.10 7.98
C PRO A 54 -6.18 -11.27 7.11
N VAL A 55 -6.28 -9.96 7.28
CA VAL A 55 -5.35 -9.04 6.62
C VAL A 55 -3.96 -9.22 7.26
N PRO A 56 -2.88 -9.26 6.46
CA PRO A 56 -1.54 -9.36 7.01
C PRO A 56 -1.24 -8.26 8.01
N GLU A 57 -0.46 -8.59 9.03
CA GLU A 57 -0.08 -7.63 10.05
C GLU A 57 0.80 -6.53 9.48
N ARG A 58 0.50 -5.29 9.84
CA ARG A 58 1.28 -4.14 9.39
C ARG A 58 2.53 -4.00 10.24
N GLN A 59 3.66 -3.82 9.58
CA GLN A 59 4.94 -3.67 10.26
C GLN A 59 5.33 -2.19 10.36
N THR A 60 6.24 -1.90 11.28
CA THR A 60 6.73 -0.53 11.46
C THR A 60 7.70 -0.16 10.35
N VAL A 61 7.92 1.15 10.20
CA VAL A 61 8.96 1.66 9.29
C VAL A 61 10.31 1.08 9.67
N SER A 62 10.60 0.99 10.97
CA SER A 62 11.87 0.45 11.44
C SER A 62 12.10 -0.98 10.96
N ASN A 63 11.07 -1.81 11.00
CA ASN A 63 11.19 -3.18 10.51
C ASN A 63 11.49 -3.23 9.01
N HIS A 64 10.82 -2.39 8.23
CA HIS A 64 11.07 -2.34 6.79
C HIS A 64 12.45 -1.79 6.46
N LEU A 65 12.96 -0.85 7.27
CA LEU A 65 14.28 -0.28 7.05
C LEU A 65 15.42 -1.27 7.30
N GLU A 66 15.15 -2.39 7.95
CA GLU A 66 16.14 -3.45 8.08
C GLU A 66 16.45 -4.12 6.74
N ASN A 67 15.54 -4.00 5.76
CA ASN A 67 15.80 -4.50 4.42
C ASN A 67 16.59 -3.44 3.65
N PRO A 68 17.84 -3.75 3.23
CA PRO A 68 18.67 -2.77 2.53
C PRO A 68 18.04 -2.22 1.24
N GLU A 69 17.18 -2.99 0.61
CA GLU A 69 16.52 -2.59 -0.62
C GLU A 69 15.58 -1.40 -0.42
N PHE A 70 15.12 -1.18 0.81
CA PHE A 70 14.15 -0.13 1.10
C PHE A 70 14.78 1.17 1.60
N ARG A 71 16.09 1.19 1.85
CA ARG A 71 16.74 2.32 2.53
C ARG A 71 16.73 3.61 1.74
N ASP A 72 16.77 3.51 0.43
CA ASP A 72 16.85 4.69 -0.44
C ASP A 72 15.50 5.11 -1.00
N LEU A 73 14.42 4.51 -0.52
CA LEU A 73 13.07 4.84 -0.98
C LEU A 73 12.43 5.88 -0.10
N LEU A 74 11.50 6.62 -0.67
CA LEU A 74 10.67 7.53 0.10
C LEU A 74 9.58 6.73 0.81
N PHE A 75 9.37 7.04 2.08
CA PHE A 75 8.31 6.41 2.87
C PHE A 75 7.18 7.39 3.08
N ALA A 76 5.96 6.91 2.98
CA ALA A 76 4.78 7.69 3.27
C ALA A 76 3.69 6.78 3.83
N TYR A 77 2.69 7.38 4.48
CA TYR A 77 1.52 6.65 4.92
C TYR A 77 0.32 7.08 4.08
N VAL A 78 -0.56 6.14 3.81
CA VAL A 78 -1.84 6.44 3.19
C VAL A 78 -2.95 5.89 4.06
N ASP A 79 -4.05 6.62 4.14
CA ASP A 79 -5.24 6.18 4.85
C ASP A 79 -6.20 5.60 3.82
N VAL A 80 -6.62 4.37 4.07
CA VAL A 80 -7.51 3.63 3.18
C VAL A 80 -8.76 3.26 3.95
N ALA A 81 -9.91 3.61 3.38
CA ALA A 81 -11.18 3.24 4.00
C ALA A 81 -11.33 1.72 3.99
N GLU A 82 -11.83 1.18 5.09
CA GLU A 82 -12.10 -0.25 5.15
C GLU A 82 -13.22 -0.62 4.17
N PRO A 83 -13.13 -1.80 3.55
CA PRO A 83 -14.21 -2.27 2.71
C PRO A 83 -15.51 -2.34 3.48
N GLN A 84 -16.56 -1.84 2.89
CA GLN A 84 -17.86 -1.71 3.54
C GLN A 84 -18.87 -2.74 3.05
N GLY A 85 -18.40 -3.75 2.35
CA GLY A 85 -19.27 -4.70 1.71
C GLY A 85 -20.26 -5.39 2.64
N SER A 86 -19.86 -5.61 3.88
CA SER A 86 -20.72 -6.26 4.85
C SER A 86 -21.86 -5.38 5.33
N ILE A 87 -21.75 -4.09 5.14
CA ILE A 87 -22.75 -3.15 5.65
C ILE A 87 -24.05 -3.24 4.89
N ALA A 88 -23.96 -3.64 3.67
CA ALA A 88 -25.15 -3.85 2.87
C ALA A 88 -26.07 -4.88 3.48
N ALA A 89 -25.55 -5.63 4.38
CA ALA A 89 -26.38 -6.60 5.09
C ALA A 89 -27.33 -5.88 6.03
#